data_4cc39159f3e2f1d81be7b482f6407051
#
_entry.id   4cc39159f3e2f1d81be7b482f6407051
#
_cell.length_a   1.000
_cell.length_b   1.000
_cell.length_c   1.000
_cell.angle_alpha   90.00
_cell.angle_beta   90.00
_cell.angle_gamma   90.00
#
_symmetry.space_group_name_H-M   'P 1'
#
loop_
_entity.id
_entity.type
_entity.pdbx_description
1 polymer ?
#
loop_
_entity_poly.entity_id
_entity_poly.type
_entity_poly.pdbx_seq_one_letter_code
_entity_poly.pdbx_strand_id
1 'polypeptide(L)'
;MQKVVDFIKETFKTQEFIPLHEPRFIGNEKKYLNDCIDSTFVSSVGKYVDSFEKEFAKTVGSKFAIATVNGTAALHISLILADVKRDDEVITQPLTFIATCNAISYIGAKPIF
;
A
#
# COMPACT_ATOMS: atom_id res chain seq x y z
N MET A 1 -31.21 -8.25 8.60
CA MET A 1 -30.11 -7.29 8.25
C MET A 1 -30.08 -6.12 9.23
N GLN A 2 -31.21 -5.48 9.57
CA GLN A 2 -31.24 -4.34 10.52
C GLN A 2 -30.57 -4.64 11.87
N LYS A 3 -30.87 -5.77 12.51
CA LYS A 3 -30.26 -6.18 13.79
C LYS A 3 -28.72 -6.21 13.77
N VAL A 4 -28.11 -6.53 12.62
CA VAL A 4 -26.65 -6.53 12.46
C VAL A 4 -26.12 -5.09 12.40
N VAL A 5 -26.83 -4.22 11.70
CA VAL A 5 -26.50 -2.80 11.63
C VAL A 5 -26.60 -2.15 13.02
N ASP A 6 -27.67 -2.44 13.74
CA ASP A 6 -27.89 -1.92 15.09
C ASP A 6 -26.78 -2.39 16.05
N PHE A 7 -26.44 -3.68 16.01
CA PHE A 7 -25.34 -4.26 16.79
C PHE A 7 -23.98 -3.59 16.49
N ILE A 8 -23.67 -3.35 15.20
CA ILE A 8 -22.44 -2.68 14.80
C ILE A 8 -22.41 -1.24 15.34
N LYS A 9 -23.49 -0.49 15.15
CA LYS A 9 -23.60 0.90 15.62
C LYS A 9 -23.50 0.99 17.15
N GLU A 10 -24.10 0.07 17.87
CA GLU A 10 -24.01 -0.01 19.32
C GLU A 10 -22.57 -0.34 19.77
N THR A 11 -21.92 -1.28 19.11
CA THR A 11 -20.53 -1.66 19.40
C THR A 11 -19.56 -0.50 19.21
N PHE A 12 -19.73 0.25 18.12
CA PHE A 12 -18.88 1.43 17.82
C PHE A 12 -19.40 2.73 18.50
N LYS A 13 -20.51 2.66 19.23
CA LYS A 13 -21.12 3.79 19.95
C LYS A 13 -21.33 5.02 19.07
N THR A 14 -21.79 4.82 17.83
CA THR A 14 -22.04 5.88 16.85
C THR A 14 -23.26 5.59 16.01
N GLN A 15 -23.96 6.65 15.59
CA GLN A 15 -25.02 6.58 14.58
C GLN A 15 -24.53 7.00 13.19
N GLU A 16 -23.32 7.52 13.12
CA GLU A 16 -22.70 7.99 11.89
C GLU A 16 -22.23 6.84 10.99
N PHE A 17 -21.74 7.18 9.81
CA PHE A 17 -21.11 6.23 8.91
C PHE A 17 -19.85 5.64 9.55
N ILE A 18 -19.74 4.32 9.53
CA ILE A 18 -18.56 3.58 10.03
C ILE A 18 -17.75 3.12 8.82
N PRO A 19 -16.60 3.73 8.54
CA PRO A 19 -15.75 3.32 7.44
C PRO A 19 -15.09 1.97 7.73
N LEU A 20 -14.93 1.14 6.69
CA LEU A 20 -14.20 -0.12 6.81
C LEU A 20 -12.70 0.12 7.10
N HIS A 21 -12.13 1.10 6.42
CA HIS A 21 -10.79 1.60 6.63
C HIS A 21 -10.80 3.13 6.65
N GLU A 22 -10.21 3.71 7.67
CA GLU A 22 -10.05 5.15 7.78
C GLU A 22 -8.57 5.48 7.99
N PRO A 23 -7.92 6.17 7.04
CA PRO A 23 -6.56 6.66 7.25
C PRO A 23 -6.51 7.63 8.43
N ARG A 24 -5.57 7.44 9.34
CA ARG A 24 -5.38 8.32 10.49
C ARG A 24 -4.05 9.05 10.38
N PHE A 25 -4.12 10.36 10.32
CA PHE A 25 -2.97 11.26 10.23
C PHE A 25 -2.76 11.93 11.60
N ILE A 26 -2.14 11.21 12.52
CA ILE A 26 -1.94 11.62 13.92
C ILE A 26 -0.48 11.94 14.25
N GLY A 27 0.42 11.81 13.29
CA GLY A 27 1.86 12.05 13.42
C GLY A 27 2.33 13.32 12.70
N ASN A 28 3.46 13.21 12.07
CA ASN A 28 4.13 14.31 11.38
C ASN A 28 3.80 14.41 9.87
N GLU A 29 2.78 13.72 9.39
CA GLU A 29 2.47 13.61 7.95
C GLU A 29 2.28 15.00 7.32
N LYS A 30 1.45 15.84 7.94
CA LYS A 30 1.20 17.20 7.44
C LYS A 30 2.46 18.07 7.46
N LYS A 31 3.29 17.93 8.51
CA LYS A 31 4.56 18.66 8.59
C LYS A 31 5.51 18.26 7.47
N TYR A 32 5.68 16.96 7.23
CA TYR A 32 6.58 16.47 6.19
C TYR A 32 6.10 16.84 4.78
N LEU A 33 4.79 16.82 4.54
CA LEU A 33 4.22 17.29 3.27
C LEU A 33 4.45 18.79 3.06
N ASN A 34 4.21 19.61 4.08
CA ASN A 34 4.47 21.04 4.00
C ASN A 34 5.96 21.33 3.75
N ASP A 35 6.85 20.65 4.47
CA ASP A 35 8.29 20.77 4.26
C ASP A 35 8.71 20.42 2.81
N CYS A 36 8.07 19.39 2.19
CA CYS A 36 8.32 19.07 0.79
C CYS A 36 7.85 20.19 -0.14
N ILE A 37 6.68 20.75 0.10
CA ILE A 37 6.11 21.85 -0.72
C ILE A 37 6.99 23.10 -0.58
N ASP A 38 7.31 23.50 0.65
CA ASP A 38 8.09 24.69 0.95
C ASP A 38 9.53 24.62 0.39
N SER A 39 10.11 23.43 0.40
CA SER A 39 11.44 23.17 -0.19
C SER A 39 11.41 22.94 -1.70
N THR A 40 10.22 22.83 -2.32
CA THR A 40 10.01 22.47 -3.74
C THR A 40 10.49 21.06 -4.13
N PHE A 41 10.95 20.25 -3.19
CA PHE A 41 11.34 18.86 -3.42
C PHE A 41 10.11 17.92 -3.43
N VAL A 42 9.31 18.03 -4.46
CA VAL A 42 8.09 17.22 -4.71
C VAL A 42 8.31 16.19 -5.81
N SER A 43 9.44 15.49 -5.76
CA SER A 43 9.92 14.56 -6.78
C SER A 43 10.14 13.17 -6.18
N SER A 44 10.52 12.20 -7.04
CA SER A 44 11.03 10.89 -6.63
C SER A 44 12.41 10.95 -5.95
N VAL A 45 13.02 12.13 -5.84
CA VAL A 45 14.30 12.38 -5.19
C VAL A 45 14.10 13.41 -4.09
N GLY A 46 14.67 13.19 -2.92
CA GLY A 46 14.61 14.14 -1.81
C GLY A 46 14.82 13.49 -0.44
N LYS A 47 15.10 14.31 0.57
CA LYS A 47 15.47 13.84 1.92
C LYS A 47 14.46 12.87 2.55
N TYR A 48 13.19 13.01 2.24
CA TYR A 48 12.15 12.12 2.79
C TYR A 48 12.09 10.78 2.07
N VAL A 49 12.41 10.72 0.78
CA VAL A 49 12.56 9.46 0.05
C VAL A 49 13.75 8.69 0.63
N ASP A 50 14.90 9.35 0.75
CA ASP A 50 16.11 8.72 1.30
C ASP A 50 15.91 8.24 2.74
N SER A 51 15.26 9.06 3.57
CA SER A 51 14.94 8.70 4.96
C SER A 51 13.99 7.51 5.03
N PHE A 52 12.94 7.50 4.19
CA PHE A 52 11.99 6.40 4.12
C PHE A 52 12.70 5.08 3.74
N GLU A 53 13.49 5.08 2.68
CA GLU A 53 14.19 3.89 2.21
C GLU A 53 15.15 3.35 3.29
N LYS A 54 15.90 4.23 3.94
CA LYS A 54 16.83 3.87 5.01
C LYS A 54 16.12 3.28 6.24
N GLU A 55 15.08 3.95 6.74
CA GLU A 55 14.37 3.50 7.93
C GLU A 55 13.54 2.24 7.65
N PHE A 56 12.94 2.14 6.47
CA PHE A 56 12.21 0.95 6.06
C PHE A 56 13.15 -0.27 5.95
N ALA A 57 14.27 -0.13 5.24
CA ALA A 57 15.29 -1.18 5.15
C ALA A 57 15.73 -1.68 6.53
N LYS A 58 16.01 -0.74 7.45
CA LYS A 58 16.38 -1.05 8.84
C LYS A 58 15.26 -1.79 9.58
N THR A 59 14.03 -1.34 9.43
CA THR A 59 12.87 -1.91 10.15
C THR A 59 12.58 -3.36 9.73
N VAL A 60 12.71 -3.66 8.43
CA VAL A 60 12.47 -5.01 7.89
C VAL A 60 13.73 -5.88 7.87
N GLY A 61 14.88 -5.36 8.30
CA GLY A 61 16.15 -6.08 8.34
C GLY A 61 16.74 -6.37 6.97
N SER A 62 16.37 -5.60 5.92
CA SER A 62 16.94 -5.74 4.58
C SER A 62 18.14 -4.83 4.40
N LYS A 63 18.99 -5.15 3.41
CA LYS A 63 20.15 -4.32 3.07
C LYS A 63 19.75 -3.02 2.40
N PHE A 64 18.69 -3.06 1.59
CA PHE A 64 18.19 -1.94 0.82
C PHE A 64 16.65 -1.93 0.81
N ALA A 65 16.08 -0.77 0.61
CA ALA A 65 14.69 -0.58 0.24
C ALA A 65 14.62 0.46 -0.88
N ILE A 66 13.62 0.36 -1.72
CA ILE A 66 13.37 1.28 -2.83
C ILE A 66 11.94 1.75 -2.73
N ALA A 67 11.75 3.06 -2.63
CA ALA A 67 10.44 3.67 -2.61
C ALA A 67 9.75 3.57 -3.98
N THR A 68 8.49 3.19 -3.97
CA THR A 68 7.63 3.18 -5.16
C THR A 68 6.40 4.04 -4.92
N VAL A 69 5.74 4.48 -5.98
CA VAL A 69 4.58 5.38 -5.89
C VAL A 69 3.42 4.78 -5.10
N ASN A 70 3.26 3.46 -5.11
CA ASN A 70 2.25 2.73 -4.35
C ASN A 70 2.58 1.21 -4.30
N GLY A 71 1.81 0.47 -3.50
CA GLY A 71 1.99 -0.98 -3.34
C GLY A 71 1.73 -1.78 -4.62
N THR A 72 0.84 -1.34 -5.50
CA THR A 72 0.61 -2.00 -6.79
C THR A 72 1.86 -1.96 -7.66
N ALA A 73 2.52 -0.81 -7.74
CA ALA A 73 3.79 -0.64 -8.46
C ALA A 73 4.90 -1.50 -7.82
N ALA A 74 4.96 -1.55 -6.48
CA ALA A 74 5.90 -2.41 -5.77
C ALA A 74 5.73 -3.88 -6.11
N LEU A 75 4.49 -4.39 -6.07
CA LEU A 75 4.17 -5.78 -6.45
C LEU A 75 4.51 -6.05 -7.91
N HIS A 76 4.15 -5.16 -8.82
CA HIS A 76 4.43 -5.32 -10.24
C HIS A 76 5.94 -5.43 -10.52
N ILE A 77 6.74 -4.52 -9.95
CA ILE A 77 8.20 -4.56 -10.09
C ILE A 77 8.79 -5.82 -9.44
N SER A 78 8.28 -6.23 -8.27
CA SER A 78 8.73 -7.43 -7.58
C SER A 78 8.50 -8.70 -8.41
N LEU A 79 7.36 -8.81 -9.09
CA LEU A 79 7.06 -9.92 -9.98
C LEU A 79 7.99 -9.95 -11.21
N ILE A 80 8.30 -8.78 -11.78
CA ILE A 80 9.27 -8.66 -12.88
C ILE A 80 10.66 -9.13 -12.42
N LEU A 81 11.10 -8.70 -11.23
CA LEU A 81 12.39 -9.08 -10.66
C LEU A 81 12.45 -10.56 -10.28
N ALA A 82 11.30 -11.18 -9.99
CA ALA A 82 11.17 -12.62 -9.79
C ALA A 82 11.12 -13.41 -11.11
N ASP A 83 11.33 -12.77 -12.26
CA ASP A 83 11.31 -13.35 -13.62
C ASP A 83 9.94 -13.95 -14.01
N VAL A 84 8.84 -13.45 -13.42
CA VAL A 84 7.49 -13.84 -13.83
C VAL A 84 7.19 -13.33 -15.23
N LYS A 85 6.67 -14.21 -16.08
CA LYS A 85 6.43 -13.96 -17.51
C LYS A 85 4.95 -14.11 -17.86
N ARG A 86 4.64 -13.73 -19.10
CA ARG A 86 3.33 -13.98 -19.69
C ARG A 86 3.00 -15.46 -19.62
N ASP A 87 1.75 -15.75 -19.28
CA ASP A 87 1.16 -17.09 -19.14
C ASP A 87 1.64 -17.91 -17.92
N ASP A 88 2.57 -17.40 -17.12
CA ASP A 88 2.91 -18.00 -15.84
C ASP A 88 1.70 -17.99 -14.88
N GLU A 89 1.68 -18.96 -13.98
CA GLU A 89 0.69 -19.06 -12.92
C GLU A 89 1.28 -18.56 -11.59
N VAL A 90 0.60 -17.59 -10.98
CA VAL A 90 1.04 -16.99 -9.70
C VAL A 90 -0.03 -17.22 -8.64
N ILE A 91 0.32 -18.02 -7.63
CA ILE A 91 -0.59 -18.31 -6.51
C ILE A 91 -0.77 -17.06 -5.66
N THR A 92 -2.02 -16.72 -5.40
CA THR A 92 -2.40 -15.61 -4.52
C THR A 92 -3.67 -15.93 -3.74
N GLN A 93 -3.94 -15.16 -2.69
CA GLN A 93 -5.15 -15.34 -1.90
C GLN A 93 -6.35 -14.62 -2.55
N PRO A 94 -7.56 -15.18 -2.50
CA PRO A 94 -8.76 -14.53 -3.06
C PRO A 94 -9.23 -13.34 -2.21
N LEU A 95 -8.99 -13.36 -0.90
CA LEU A 95 -9.35 -12.27 0.01
C LEU A 95 -8.20 -11.27 0.11
N THR A 96 -8.10 -10.39 -0.86
CA THR A 96 -7.10 -9.33 -0.94
C THR A 96 -7.64 -8.13 -1.72
N PHE A 97 -6.92 -7.01 -1.68
CA PHE A 97 -7.23 -5.89 -2.56
C PHE A 97 -6.95 -6.27 -4.01
N ILE A 98 -7.81 -5.85 -4.93
CA ILE A 98 -7.72 -6.20 -6.36
C ILE A 98 -6.36 -5.85 -6.99
N ALA A 99 -5.62 -4.91 -6.41
CA ALA A 99 -4.29 -4.51 -6.86
C ALA A 99 -3.31 -5.69 -6.94
N THR A 100 -3.44 -6.70 -6.08
CA THR A 100 -2.59 -7.91 -6.12
C THR A 100 -2.79 -8.67 -7.43
N CYS A 101 -4.05 -8.95 -7.78
CA CYS A 101 -4.38 -9.63 -9.03
C CYS A 101 -4.04 -8.77 -10.25
N ASN A 102 -4.23 -7.45 -10.16
CA ASN A 102 -3.88 -6.53 -11.23
C ASN A 102 -2.37 -6.53 -11.51
N ALA A 103 -1.53 -6.51 -10.48
CA ALA A 103 -0.08 -6.56 -10.65
C ALA A 103 0.38 -7.84 -11.40
N ILE A 104 -0.25 -8.98 -11.10
CA ILE A 104 -0.01 -10.26 -11.82
C ILE A 104 -0.48 -10.14 -13.28
N SER A 105 -1.68 -9.60 -13.49
CA SER A 105 -2.28 -9.47 -14.83
C SER A 105 -1.52 -8.49 -15.72
N TYR A 106 -0.89 -7.44 -15.16
CA TYR A 106 -0.11 -6.47 -15.93
C TYR A 106 1.10 -7.10 -16.64
N ILE A 107 1.64 -8.19 -16.10
CA ILE A 107 2.72 -8.95 -16.71
C ILE A 107 2.17 -9.94 -17.76
N GLY A 108 0.86 -10.16 -17.76
CA GLY A 108 0.20 -11.19 -18.58
C GLY A 108 0.21 -12.57 -17.93
N ALA A 109 0.55 -12.66 -16.65
CA ALA A 109 0.46 -13.89 -15.85
C ALA A 109 -0.97 -14.12 -15.34
N LYS A 110 -1.25 -15.31 -14.85
CA LYS A 110 -2.56 -15.76 -14.38
C LYS A 110 -2.58 -15.87 -12.86
N PRO A 111 -3.42 -15.12 -12.14
CA PRO A 111 -3.60 -15.32 -10.71
C PRO A 111 -4.34 -16.65 -10.47
N ILE A 112 -3.80 -17.47 -9.59
CA ILE A 112 -4.40 -18.74 -9.14
C ILE A 112 -4.77 -18.59 -7.66
N PHE A 113 -6.02 -18.90 -7.31
CA PHE A 113 -6.58 -18.74 -5.96
C PHE A 113 -6.61 -20.07 -5.19
#